data_11a175aa634ce21b28d79d9a2b062f7b
#
_entry.id   11a175aa634ce21b28d79d9a2b062f7b
#
_cell.length_a   1.000
_cell.length_b   1.000
_cell.length_c   1.000
_cell.angle_alpha   90.00
_cell.angle_beta   90.00
_cell.angle_gamma   90.00
#
_symmetry.space_group_name_H-M   'P 1'
#
loop_
_entity.id
_entity.type
_entity.pdbx_description
1 polymer ?
#
loop_
_entity_poly.entity_id
_entity_poly.type
_entity_poly.pdbx_seq_one_letter_code
_entity_poly.pdbx_strand_id
1 'polypeptide(L)'
;VAENSKGNGGIFGWLARLTRQSQLDFFPVRHVLTDYDQSKLRSDVLAGVNVALLAFPQGMAYAMIAGLPVEYGLFGSAFALILGMLFSGAKFIVLGPTNATSVMLLSTFSTLGAMTLAQKAAVVPSLLIMVGLFLVVGAILRMASMIQFVSRTVVTGYIMAAAVLIMVNQVRNLVGFEFSPEDRAVSFVDVCRLTFFKLGEMPWGEWLTWYPIVLGGVTVGIFLLLQKRFAALPNVALTLVAGALLHWLATRISNSDLGVAMLSSPEAGGLSLNIPTFELEQMRMLIGAAVAMGLLCVLEGLSIGKLLAARQGRRLDANQEMFSMGMANLGCSVLSGMAASGSLTRSALNASSGAATQVSSLISGLLCLGGVFTIGQYISLVPKPCLAVMVMVIGYSLFSRKQYRIVTKTTLSDAVVFWVTFLTGLVFALDFAIYVGVGASIILYLRQAAAPHLVEYGFTEEGQLQELEARKRTDMEISIVHVEGELFFGAADLFLEQTRRFCADPNLKVVILKMRNARHMDATSCMALEELVRYMRQSEQHILVCEVKSDILQVMTKSGLRNLIGGDNLFEDVSTNPTMSAAKAVRRAREIVGTDKMKVSIYVDSFKQKKSREQEDKKSTK
;
A
#
# COMPACT_ATOMS: atom_id res chain seq x y z
N VAL A 1 0.42 37.57 -23.89
CA VAL A 1 -0.91 38.17 -23.88
C VAL A 1 -1.59 37.70 -22.59
N ALA A 2 -1.55 38.58 -21.59
CA ALA A 2 -2.22 38.40 -20.32
C ALA A 2 -3.65 38.92 -20.47
N GLU A 3 -4.63 38.05 -20.40
CA GLU A 3 -6.03 38.46 -20.28
C GLU A 3 -6.54 38.21 -18.87
N ASN A 4 -6.83 39.33 -18.22
CA ASN A 4 -7.59 39.46 -17.00
C ASN A 4 -8.94 38.73 -17.11
N SER A 5 -9.22 37.76 -16.26
CA SER A 5 -10.57 37.42 -15.87
C SER A 5 -10.72 37.52 -14.35
N LYS A 6 -11.01 38.71 -13.87
CA LYS A 6 -11.74 38.95 -12.63
C LYS A 6 -13.16 38.41 -12.82
N GLY A 7 -13.56 37.41 -12.05
CA GLY A 7 -14.95 37.00 -12.00
C GLY A 7 -15.15 35.60 -11.42
N ASN A 8 -15.81 35.55 -10.30
CA ASN A 8 -16.30 34.39 -9.52
C ASN A 8 -15.29 33.65 -8.68
N GLY A 9 -14.87 34.24 -7.57
CA GLY A 9 -14.13 33.62 -6.47
C GLY A 9 -15.02 32.85 -5.49
N GLY A 10 -16.03 32.13 -5.96
CA GLY A 10 -16.78 31.20 -5.13
C GLY A 10 -16.05 29.84 -5.01
N ILE A 11 -16.43 29.06 -4.00
CA ILE A 11 -15.90 27.70 -3.73
C ILE A 11 -15.88 26.85 -5.02
N PHE A 12 -16.88 27.00 -5.89
CA PHE A 12 -16.96 26.32 -7.19
C PHE A 12 -15.85 26.74 -8.18
N GLY A 13 -15.47 28.01 -8.21
CA GLY A 13 -14.39 28.49 -9.07
C GLY A 13 -13.00 28.07 -8.57
N TRP A 14 -12.83 27.92 -7.27
CA TRP A 14 -11.62 27.36 -6.65
C TRP A 14 -11.54 25.85 -6.90
N LEU A 15 -12.61 25.09 -6.70
CA LEU A 15 -12.71 23.67 -7.03
C LEU A 15 -12.44 23.41 -8.52
N ALA A 16 -13.02 24.21 -9.42
CA ALA A 16 -12.78 24.09 -10.86
C ALA A 16 -11.32 24.37 -11.25
N ARG A 17 -10.61 25.24 -10.52
CA ARG A 17 -9.17 25.46 -10.71
C ARG A 17 -8.34 24.28 -10.19
N LEU A 18 -8.67 23.74 -9.02
CA LEU A 18 -8.00 22.55 -8.47
C LEU A 18 -8.19 21.33 -9.38
N THR A 19 -9.40 21.10 -9.88
CA THR A 19 -9.67 19.97 -10.78
C THR A 19 -8.98 20.13 -12.14
N ARG A 20 -8.88 21.36 -12.69
CA ARG A 20 -8.05 21.62 -13.88
C ARG A 20 -6.55 21.34 -13.63
N GLN A 21 -6.06 21.65 -12.45
CA GLN A 21 -4.68 21.34 -12.07
C GLN A 21 -4.47 19.85 -11.77
N SER A 22 -5.50 19.14 -11.30
CA SER A 22 -5.41 17.70 -10.94
C SER A 22 -5.34 16.79 -12.17
N GLN A 23 -5.71 17.25 -13.36
CA GLN A 23 -5.82 16.47 -14.60
C GLN A 23 -6.78 15.26 -14.48
N LEU A 24 -7.71 15.28 -13.51
CA LEU A 24 -8.70 14.22 -13.34
C LEU A 24 -9.76 14.31 -14.42
N ASP A 25 -10.09 13.17 -15.03
CA ASP A 25 -11.26 13.05 -15.88
C ASP A 25 -12.45 12.56 -15.04
N PHE A 26 -13.51 13.35 -14.98
CA PHE A 26 -14.71 13.00 -14.22
C PHE A 26 -15.48 11.80 -14.80
N PHE A 27 -15.42 11.59 -16.10
CA PHE A 27 -16.11 10.50 -16.77
C PHE A 27 -15.23 9.87 -17.86
N PRO A 28 -14.15 9.14 -17.48
CA PRO A 28 -13.24 8.50 -18.44
C PRO A 28 -13.95 7.51 -19.36
N VAL A 29 -15.04 6.92 -18.89
CA VAL A 29 -15.84 5.93 -19.65
C VAL A 29 -16.33 6.48 -20.99
N ARG A 30 -16.53 7.79 -21.11
CA ARG A 30 -16.95 8.42 -22.40
C ARG A 30 -15.97 8.11 -23.53
N HIS A 31 -14.65 8.09 -23.24
CA HIS A 31 -13.63 7.79 -24.24
C HIS A 31 -13.66 6.32 -24.68
N VAL A 32 -14.13 5.44 -23.80
CA VAL A 32 -14.29 4.01 -24.13
C VAL A 32 -15.53 3.80 -25.01
N LEU A 33 -16.60 4.53 -24.74
CA LEU A 33 -17.88 4.39 -25.47
C LEU A 33 -17.82 4.93 -26.91
N THR A 34 -16.92 5.89 -27.20
CA THR A 34 -16.75 6.43 -28.56
C THR A 34 -16.23 5.39 -29.56
N ASP A 35 -15.38 4.46 -29.11
CA ASP A 35 -14.75 3.43 -29.92
C ASP A 35 -15.28 2.01 -29.61
N TYR A 36 -16.50 1.92 -29.05
CA TYR A 36 -17.05 0.64 -28.62
C TYR A 36 -17.70 -0.12 -29.76
N ASP A 37 -17.24 -1.32 -30.01
CA ASP A 37 -17.72 -2.19 -31.09
C ASP A 37 -18.31 -3.52 -30.57
N GLN A 38 -18.95 -4.28 -31.45
CA GLN A 38 -19.58 -5.56 -31.12
C GLN A 38 -18.57 -6.64 -30.67
N SER A 39 -17.33 -6.57 -31.14
CA SER A 39 -16.27 -7.50 -30.72
C SER A 39 -15.87 -7.24 -29.26
N LYS A 40 -15.71 -5.95 -28.90
CA LYS A 40 -15.45 -5.53 -27.51
C LYS A 40 -16.60 -5.92 -26.59
N LEU A 41 -17.85 -5.71 -27.02
CA LEU A 41 -19.04 -6.12 -26.27
C LEU A 41 -19.03 -7.62 -25.94
N ARG A 42 -18.77 -8.48 -26.93
CA ARG A 42 -18.71 -9.94 -26.72
C ARG A 42 -17.64 -10.33 -25.69
N SER A 43 -16.45 -9.73 -25.79
CA SER A 43 -15.35 -9.96 -24.85
C SER A 43 -15.70 -9.47 -23.44
N ASP A 44 -16.31 -8.28 -23.33
CA ASP A 44 -16.68 -7.69 -22.05
C ASP A 44 -17.85 -8.42 -21.38
N VAL A 45 -18.81 -8.97 -22.18
CA VAL A 45 -19.89 -9.82 -21.65
C VAL A 45 -19.32 -11.10 -21.06
N LEU A 46 -18.43 -11.79 -21.78
CA LEU A 46 -17.82 -13.03 -21.27
C LEU A 46 -17.02 -12.79 -19.99
N ALA A 47 -16.19 -11.75 -19.98
CA ALA A 47 -15.42 -11.37 -18.81
C ALA A 47 -16.33 -10.94 -17.65
N GLY A 48 -17.36 -10.15 -17.94
CA GLY A 48 -18.35 -9.68 -16.96
C GLY A 48 -19.11 -10.82 -16.29
N VAL A 49 -19.54 -11.82 -17.04
CA VAL A 49 -20.19 -13.04 -16.50
C VAL A 49 -19.24 -13.79 -15.57
N ASN A 50 -18.00 -14.02 -15.99
CA ASN A 50 -17.02 -14.72 -15.16
C ASN A 50 -16.73 -13.98 -13.85
N VAL A 51 -16.61 -12.65 -13.92
CA VAL A 51 -16.39 -11.82 -12.72
C VAL A 51 -17.62 -11.83 -11.82
N ALA A 52 -18.84 -11.75 -12.37
CA ALA A 52 -20.08 -11.78 -11.58
C ALA A 52 -20.25 -13.10 -10.81
N LEU A 53 -19.98 -14.24 -11.47
CA LEU A 53 -20.03 -15.57 -10.85
C LEU A 53 -19.06 -15.73 -9.68
N LEU A 54 -17.94 -15.00 -9.70
CA LEU A 54 -16.99 -14.96 -8.59
C LEU A 54 -17.38 -13.89 -7.54
N ALA A 55 -17.82 -12.71 -7.98
CA ALA A 55 -18.10 -11.56 -7.12
C ALA A 55 -19.32 -11.81 -6.21
N PHE A 56 -20.34 -12.52 -6.70
CA PHE A 56 -21.55 -12.78 -5.96
C PHE A 56 -21.31 -13.58 -4.67
N PRO A 57 -20.72 -14.80 -4.68
CA PRO A 57 -20.43 -15.53 -3.45
C PRO A 57 -19.34 -14.88 -2.60
N GLN A 58 -18.40 -14.18 -3.21
CA GLN A 58 -17.40 -13.41 -2.46
C GLN A 58 -18.03 -12.25 -1.69
N GLY A 59 -19.00 -11.55 -2.28
CA GLY A 59 -19.72 -10.47 -1.61
C GLY A 59 -20.39 -10.96 -0.31
N MET A 60 -21.08 -12.09 -0.35
CA MET A 60 -21.68 -12.72 0.84
C MET A 60 -20.62 -13.04 1.90
N ALA A 61 -19.50 -13.64 1.48
CA ALA A 61 -18.40 -13.99 2.38
C ALA A 61 -17.80 -12.74 3.06
N TYR A 62 -17.62 -11.66 2.32
CA TYR A 62 -17.06 -10.40 2.81
C TYR A 62 -18.00 -9.69 3.80
N ALA A 63 -19.30 -9.70 3.56
CA ALA A 63 -20.29 -9.21 4.52
C ALA A 63 -20.24 -10.01 5.83
N MET A 64 -20.16 -11.33 5.74
CA MET A 64 -20.05 -12.19 6.92
C MET A 64 -18.73 -11.97 7.69
N ILE A 65 -17.61 -11.75 7.00
CA ILE A 65 -16.34 -11.35 7.63
C ILE A 65 -16.52 -10.05 8.42
N ALA A 66 -17.16 -9.05 7.81
CA ALA A 66 -17.41 -7.75 8.43
C ALA A 66 -18.43 -7.83 9.59
N GLY A 67 -19.18 -8.93 9.73
CA GLY A 67 -20.28 -9.05 10.68
C GLY A 67 -21.49 -8.20 10.28
N LEU A 68 -21.71 -8.05 8.98
CA LEU A 68 -22.86 -7.37 8.36
C LEU A 68 -23.81 -8.38 7.71
N PRO A 69 -25.09 -8.01 7.50
CA PRO A 69 -26.00 -8.78 6.67
C PRO A 69 -25.43 -9.00 5.26
N VAL A 70 -25.71 -10.16 4.65
CA VAL A 70 -25.11 -10.56 3.36
C VAL A 70 -25.46 -9.62 2.21
N GLU A 71 -26.60 -8.94 2.28
CA GLU A 71 -27.04 -7.93 1.31
C GLU A 71 -26.04 -6.77 1.15
N TYR A 72 -25.40 -6.33 2.23
CA TYR A 72 -24.37 -5.26 2.17
C TYR A 72 -23.19 -5.65 1.29
N GLY A 73 -22.78 -6.92 1.35
CA GLY A 73 -21.69 -7.42 0.49
C GLY A 73 -22.12 -7.59 -0.96
N LEU A 74 -23.36 -8.00 -1.20
CA LEU A 74 -23.92 -8.15 -2.53
C LEU A 74 -24.13 -6.81 -3.22
N PHE A 75 -24.81 -5.86 -2.55
CA PHE A 75 -24.98 -4.49 -3.05
C PHE A 75 -23.65 -3.77 -3.17
N GLY A 76 -22.74 -3.93 -2.17
CA GLY A 76 -21.40 -3.39 -2.23
C GLY A 76 -20.61 -3.90 -3.43
N SER A 77 -20.74 -5.18 -3.78
CA SER A 77 -20.13 -5.74 -5.00
C SER A 77 -20.76 -5.15 -6.26
N ALA A 78 -22.09 -5.08 -6.34
CA ALA A 78 -22.78 -4.59 -7.52
C ALA A 78 -22.49 -3.10 -7.77
N PHE A 79 -22.69 -2.25 -6.77
CA PHE A 79 -22.55 -0.80 -6.94
C PHE A 79 -21.11 -0.35 -7.06
N ALA A 80 -20.17 -0.97 -6.35
CA ALA A 80 -18.76 -0.63 -6.54
C ALA A 80 -18.25 -0.98 -7.94
N LEU A 81 -18.75 -2.06 -8.56
CA LEU A 81 -18.45 -2.43 -9.94
C LEU A 81 -19.00 -1.39 -10.92
N ILE A 82 -20.25 -0.97 -10.75
CA ILE A 82 -20.93 -0.01 -11.62
C ILE A 82 -20.29 1.37 -11.50
N LEU A 83 -20.17 1.89 -10.26
CA LEU A 83 -19.67 3.23 -10.02
C LEU A 83 -18.16 3.32 -10.26
N GLY A 84 -17.41 2.30 -9.86
CA GLY A 84 -15.96 2.26 -10.09
C GLY A 84 -15.61 2.37 -11.56
N MET A 85 -16.33 1.64 -12.43
CA MET A 85 -16.13 1.68 -13.87
C MET A 85 -16.39 3.06 -14.47
N LEU A 86 -17.38 3.82 -13.97
CA LEU A 86 -17.71 5.15 -14.52
C LEU A 86 -16.56 6.15 -14.36
N PHE A 87 -15.81 6.04 -13.28
CA PHE A 87 -14.76 6.99 -12.89
C PHE A 87 -13.33 6.46 -13.03
N SER A 88 -13.15 5.16 -13.33
CA SER A 88 -11.83 4.54 -13.51
C SER A 88 -11.24 4.83 -14.90
N GLY A 89 -9.94 5.11 -14.95
CA GLY A 89 -9.14 5.14 -16.17
C GLY A 89 -8.51 3.80 -16.52
N ALA A 90 -8.54 2.83 -15.61
CA ALA A 90 -7.91 1.54 -15.78
C ALA A 90 -8.87 0.50 -16.38
N LYS A 91 -8.40 -0.20 -17.41
CA LYS A 91 -9.19 -1.19 -18.17
C LYS A 91 -9.65 -2.40 -17.34
N PHE A 92 -8.83 -2.86 -16.37
CA PHE A 92 -9.03 -4.17 -15.74
C PHE A 92 -9.26 -4.13 -14.25
N ILE A 93 -9.13 -2.96 -13.61
CA ILE A 93 -9.36 -2.85 -12.18
C ILE A 93 -10.85 -3.08 -11.90
N VAL A 94 -11.11 -4.04 -11.04
CA VAL A 94 -12.45 -4.41 -10.60
C VAL A 94 -12.58 -4.00 -9.15
N LEU A 95 -13.41 -3.00 -8.87
CA LEU A 95 -13.68 -2.51 -7.52
C LEU A 95 -14.75 -3.37 -6.83
N GLY A 96 -14.73 -3.34 -5.50
CA GLY A 96 -15.74 -3.95 -4.66
C GLY A 96 -15.19 -4.33 -3.28
N PRO A 97 -15.99 -4.95 -2.42
CA PRO A 97 -15.54 -5.44 -1.14
C PRO A 97 -14.36 -6.38 -1.29
N THR A 98 -13.40 -6.28 -0.37
CA THR A 98 -12.22 -7.16 -0.30
C THR A 98 -12.07 -7.74 1.09
N ASN A 99 -11.22 -8.75 1.25
CA ASN A 99 -10.90 -9.28 2.58
C ASN A 99 -10.39 -8.16 3.50
N ALA A 100 -9.51 -7.31 2.99
CA ALA A 100 -8.88 -6.27 3.77
C ALA A 100 -9.90 -5.22 4.27
N THR A 101 -10.79 -4.75 3.39
CA THR A 101 -11.84 -3.80 3.78
C THR A 101 -12.87 -4.41 4.71
N SER A 102 -13.20 -5.71 4.54
CA SER A 102 -14.16 -6.41 5.39
C SER A 102 -13.65 -6.61 6.82
N VAL A 103 -12.37 -6.96 6.96
CA VAL A 103 -11.76 -7.11 8.29
C VAL A 103 -11.56 -5.75 8.95
N MET A 104 -11.27 -4.71 8.19
CA MET A 104 -11.22 -3.35 8.72
C MET A 104 -12.58 -2.91 9.27
N LEU A 105 -13.68 -3.23 8.56
CA LEU A 105 -15.05 -2.99 9.06
C LEU A 105 -15.30 -3.76 10.36
N LEU A 106 -14.93 -5.05 10.42
CA LEU A 106 -15.04 -5.85 11.63
C LEU A 106 -14.28 -5.21 12.80
N SER A 107 -13.03 -4.79 12.57
CA SER A 107 -12.20 -4.11 13.56
C SER A 107 -12.84 -2.81 14.04
N THR A 108 -13.35 -1.99 13.11
CA THR A 108 -14.03 -0.73 13.42
C THR A 108 -15.25 -0.97 14.31
N PHE A 109 -16.10 -1.95 13.98
CA PHE A 109 -17.25 -2.27 14.82
C PHE A 109 -16.85 -2.78 16.21
N SER A 110 -15.79 -3.59 16.30
CA SER A 110 -15.27 -4.08 17.57
C SER A 110 -14.74 -2.95 18.45
N THR A 111 -14.12 -1.94 17.86
CA THR A 111 -13.61 -0.76 18.57
C THR A 111 -14.72 0.14 19.09
N LEU A 112 -15.83 0.25 18.35
CA LEU A 112 -17.00 1.04 18.76
C LEU A 112 -17.79 0.38 19.91
N GLY A 113 -17.54 -0.89 20.20
CA GLY A 113 -18.15 -1.66 21.28
C GLY A 113 -19.20 -2.67 20.84
N ALA A 114 -20.02 -3.11 21.79
CA ALA A 114 -21.09 -4.07 21.50
C ALA A 114 -22.19 -3.41 20.65
N MET A 115 -22.36 -3.91 19.43
CA MET A 115 -23.33 -3.38 18.47
C MET A 115 -24.21 -4.49 17.91
N THR A 116 -25.50 -4.22 17.86
CA THR A 116 -26.46 -5.07 17.13
C THR A 116 -26.22 -4.98 15.62
N LEU A 117 -26.73 -5.92 14.85
CA LEU A 117 -26.65 -5.89 13.38
C LEU A 117 -27.22 -4.59 12.80
N ALA A 118 -28.35 -4.10 13.34
CA ALA A 118 -28.96 -2.85 12.91
C ALA A 118 -28.06 -1.62 13.19
N GLN A 119 -27.42 -1.58 14.37
CA GLN A 119 -26.49 -0.51 14.71
C GLN A 119 -25.24 -0.53 13.82
N LYS A 120 -24.68 -1.70 13.53
CA LYS A 120 -23.57 -1.84 12.57
C LYS A 120 -23.97 -1.33 11.19
N ALA A 121 -25.14 -1.73 10.71
CA ALA A 121 -25.68 -1.29 9.44
C ALA A 121 -25.86 0.23 9.36
N ALA A 122 -26.30 0.87 10.46
CA ALA A 122 -26.48 2.32 10.54
C ALA A 122 -25.15 3.11 10.52
N VAL A 123 -24.04 2.53 10.99
CA VAL A 123 -22.71 3.19 11.01
C VAL A 123 -22.03 3.12 9.64
N VAL A 124 -22.29 2.09 8.83
CA VAL A 124 -21.63 1.88 7.54
C VAL A 124 -21.73 3.09 6.61
N PRO A 125 -22.91 3.71 6.38
CA PRO A 125 -23.02 4.86 5.49
C PRO A 125 -22.13 6.03 5.89
N SER A 126 -22.11 6.38 7.19
CA SER A 126 -21.30 7.48 7.74
C SER A 126 -19.80 7.20 7.58
N LEU A 127 -19.36 5.98 7.83
CA LEU A 127 -17.97 5.57 7.62
C LEU A 127 -17.58 5.64 6.14
N LEU A 128 -18.41 5.10 5.23
CA LEU A 128 -18.11 5.07 3.81
C LEU A 128 -18.08 6.45 3.16
N ILE A 129 -18.92 7.38 3.62
CA ILE A 129 -18.85 8.78 3.16
C ILE A 129 -17.51 9.41 3.55
N MET A 130 -17.04 9.17 4.78
CA MET A 130 -15.76 9.69 5.25
C MET A 130 -14.59 9.07 4.45
N VAL A 131 -14.62 7.77 4.20
CA VAL A 131 -13.64 7.07 3.34
C VAL A 131 -13.67 7.64 1.92
N GLY A 132 -14.85 7.76 1.33
CA GLY A 132 -15.04 8.29 -0.02
C GLY A 132 -14.55 9.73 -0.16
N LEU A 133 -14.88 10.60 0.81
CA LEU A 133 -14.39 11.98 0.84
C LEU A 133 -12.87 12.04 1.00
N PHE A 134 -12.28 11.25 1.89
CA PHE A 134 -10.82 11.15 2.04
C PHE A 134 -10.15 10.80 0.71
N LEU A 135 -10.68 9.80 -0.01
CA LEU A 135 -10.14 9.36 -1.29
C LEU A 135 -10.31 10.40 -2.39
N VAL A 136 -11.48 11.03 -2.50
CA VAL A 136 -11.76 12.08 -3.50
C VAL A 136 -10.89 13.31 -3.26
N VAL A 137 -10.83 13.80 -2.03
CA VAL A 137 -9.98 14.94 -1.67
C VAL A 137 -8.50 14.61 -1.90
N GLY A 138 -8.07 13.42 -1.48
CA GLY A 138 -6.71 12.95 -1.71
C GLY A 138 -6.34 12.85 -3.19
N ALA A 139 -7.27 12.43 -4.05
CA ALA A 139 -7.07 12.37 -5.49
C ALA A 139 -6.93 13.78 -6.10
N ILE A 140 -7.79 14.73 -5.70
CA ILE A 140 -7.73 16.13 -6.12
C ILE A 140 -6.41 16.79 -5.70
N LEU A 141 -5.94 16.50 -4.48
CA LEU A 141 -4.66 16.98 -3.94
C LEU A 141 -3.45 16.20 -4.46
N ARG A 142 -3.66 15.21 -5.34
CA ARG A 142 -2.62 14.34 -5.93
C ARG A 142 -1.82 13.53 -4.88
N MET A 143 -2.47 13.17 -3.80
CA MET A 143 -1.83 12.44 -2.69
C MET A 143 -1.52 10.97 -3.03
N ALA A 144 -2.06 10.41 -4.11
CA ALA A 144 -1.81 9.02 -4.49
C ALA A 144 -0.32 8.71 -4.70
N SER A 145 0.49 9.69 -5.13
CA SER A 145 1.95 9.56 -5.23
C SER A 145 2.64 9.52 -3.87
N MET A 146 2.12 10.24 -2.88
CA MET A 146 2.66 10.25 -1.51
C MET A 146 2.36 8.94 -0.78
N ILE A 147 1.16 8.38 -0.96
CA ILE A 147 0.77 7.10 -0.35
C ILE A 147 1.61 5.94 -0.89
N GLN A 148 2.25 6.09 -2.05
CA GLN A 148 3.17 5.10 -2.62
C GLN A 148 4.46 4.90 -1.79
N PHE A 149 4.81 5.82 -0.91
CA PHE A 149 5.94 5.68 0.02
C PHE A 149 5.64 4.70 1.16
N VAL A 150 4.37 4.31 1.35
CA VAL A 150 4.04 3.25 2.30
C VAL A 150 4.50 1.90 1.75
N SER A 151 5.34 1.21 2.52
CA SER A 151 5.89 -0.07 2.11
C SER A 151 4.80 -1.13 1.93
N ARG A 152 4.92 -1.94 0.86
CA ARG A 152 4.08 -3.13 0.68
C ARG A 152 4.22 -4.14 1.82
N THR A 153 5.27 -4.07 2.58
CA THR A 153 5.55 -4.88 3.76
C THR A 153 4.49 -4.68 4.83
N VAL A 154 4.05 -3.42 5.05
CA VAL A 154 2.94 -3.07 5.96
C VAL A 154 1.66 -3.80 5.53
N VAL A 155 1.31 -3.71 4.25
CA VAL A 155 0.11 -4.37 3.71
C VAL A 155 0.18 -5.88 3.88
N THR A 156 1.37 -6.48 3.66
CA THR A 156 1.56 -7.93 3.83
C THR A 156 1.39 -8.34 5.29
N GLY A 157 1.97 -7.60 6.24
CA GLY A 157 1.82 -7.84 7.68
C GLY A 157 0.36 -7.73 8.12
N TYR A 158 -0.32 -6.66 7.70
CA TYR A 158 -1.74 -6.44 7.94
C TYR A 158 -2.62 -7.56 7.40
N ILE A 159 -2.45 -7.94 6.12
CA ILE A 159 -3.26 -9.02 5.50
C ILE A 159 -3.07 -10.34 6.21
N MET A 160 -1.85 -10.67 6.65
CA MET A 160 -1.59 -11.91 7.39
C MET A 160 -2.21 -11.88 8.80
N ALA A 161 -2.16 -10.76 9.52
CA ALA A 161 -2.85 -10.60 10.79
C ALA A 161 -4.37 -10.73 10.62
N ALA A 162 -4.90 -10.05 9.60
CA ALA A 162 -6.31 -10.14 9.23
C ALA A 162 -6.73 -11.58 8.89
N ALA A 163 -5.91 -12.33 8.15
CA ALA A 163 -6.19 -13.72 7.80
C ALA A 163 -6.31 -14.62 9.03
N VAL A 164 -5.43 -14.46 10.01
CA VAL A 164 -5.51 -15.19 11.29
C VAL A 164 -6.80 -14.84 12.03
N LEU A 165 -7.10 -13.54 12.14
CA LEU A 165 -8.31 -13.07 12.81
C LEU A 165 -9.59 -13.58 12.12
N ILE A 166 -9.65 -13.56 10.79
CA ILE A 166 -10.77 -14.12 10.01
C ILE A 166 -10.99 -15.59 10.38
N MET A 167 -9.94 -16.41 10.28
CA MET A 167 -10.04 -17.85 10.50
C MET A 167 -10.57 -18.16 11.90
N VAL A 168 -10.04 -17.51 12.94
CA VAL A 168 -10.49 -17.76 14.33
C VAL A 168 -11.89 -17.24 14.56
N ASN A 169 -12.24 -16.07 14.01
CA ASN A 169 -13.58 -15.51 14.16
C ASN A 169 -14.69 -16.35 13.48
N GLN A 170 -14.33 -17.16 12.47
CA GLN A 170 -15.29 -18.05 11.81
C GLN A 170 -15.56 -19.35 12.60
N VAL A 171 -14.76 -19.67 13.60
CA VAL A 171 -15.00 -20.86 14.45
C VAL A 171 -16.39 -20.81 15.10
N ARG A 172 -16.83 -19.64 15.56
CA ARG A 172 -18.16 -19.44 16.14
C ARG A 172 -19.29 -19.77 15.16
N ASN A 173 -19.14 -19.35 13.89
CA ASN A 173 -20.14 -19.60 12.84
C ASN A 173 -20.12 -21.08 12.39
N LEU A 174 -18.97 -21.75 12.48
CA LEU A 174 -18.81 -23.17 12.17
C LEU A 174 -19.43 -24.03 13.25
N VAL A 175 -19.20 -23.71 14.52
CA VAL A 175 -19.68 -24.50 15.68
C VAL A 175 -21.12 -24.13 16.05
N GLY A 176 -21.54 -22.90 15.75
CA GLY A 176 -22.92 -22.45 15.97
C GLY A 176 -23.16 -21.72 17.30
N PHE A 177 -22.11 -21.11 17.90
CA PHE A 177 -22.28 -20.26 19.08
C PHE A 177 -22.17 -18.77 18.72
N GLU A 178 -22.74 -17.91 19.56
CA GLU A 178 -22.64 -16.46 19.42
C GLU A 178 -21.97 -15.86 20.65
N PHE A 179 -21.21 -14.77 20.43
CA PHE A 179 -20.68 -13.97 21.53
C PHE A 179 -21.80 -13.13 22.13
N SER A 180 -21.81 -12.99 23.46
CA SER A 180 -22.77 -12.09 24.12
C SER A 180 -22.50 -10.63 23.70
N PRO A 181 -23.53 -9.77 23.70
CA PRO A 181 -23.35 -8.35 23.39
C PRO A 181 -22.35 -7.62 24.30
N GLU A 182 -22.11 -8.16 25.49
CA GLU A 182 -21.14 -7.63 26.47
C GLU A 182 -19.70 -8.06 26.17
N ASP A 183 -19.50 -9.09 25.35
CA ASP A 183 -18.19 -9.64 25.00
C ASP A 183 -17.46 -8.70 24.03
N ARG A 184 -16.50 -7.93 24.54
CA ARG A 184 -15.65 -7.06 23.72
C ARG A 184 -14.51 -7.88 23.10
N ALA A 185 -14.66 -8.25 21.84
CA ALA A 185 -13.64 -8.95 21.06
C ALA A 185 -12.98 -7.99 20.05
N VAL A 186 -12.02 -7.18 20.51
CA VAL A 186 -11.35 -6.16 19.67
C VAL A 186 -10.13 -6.73 18.99
N SER A 187 -9.37 -7.59 19.67
CA SER A 187 -8.12 -8.17 19.19
C SER A 187 -8.27 -9.67 18.89
N PHE A 188 -7.29 -10.23 18.15
CA PHE A 188 -7.20 -11.67 17.98
C PHE A 188 -7.11 -12.42 19.30
N VAL A 189 -6.40 -11.86 20.29
CA VAL A 189 -6.27 -12.45 21.62
C VAL A 189 -7.62 -12.55 22.32
N ASP A 190 -8.44 -11.50 22.24
CA ASP A 190 -9.79 -11.48 22.80
C ASP A 190 -10.68 -12.52 22.13
N VAL A 191 -10.67 -12.57 20.79
CA VAL A 191 -11.44 -13.56 20.02
C VAL A 191 -11.02 -14.98 20.38
N CYS A 192 -9.73 -15.27 20.50
CA CYS A 192 -9.22 -16.58 20.92
C CYS A 192 -9.71 -16.95 22.33
N ARG A 193 -9.57 -16.03 23.29
CA ARG A 193 -9.97 -16.24 24.68
C ARG A 193 -11.49 -16.54 24.77
N LEU A 194 -12.31 -15.72 24.13
CA LEU A 194 -13.76 -15.89 24.13
C LEU A 194 -14.18 -17.18 23.41
N THR A 195 -13.56 -17.46 22.25
CA THR A 195 -13.82 -18.71 21.52
C THR A 195 -13.49 -19.92 22.36
N PHE A 196 -12.32 -19.94 23.05
CA PHE A 196 -11.92 -21.04 23.89
C PHE A 196 -12.88 -21.25 25.07
N PHE A 197 -13.30 -20.15 25.71
CA PHE A 197 -14.26 -20.19 26.80
C PHE A 197 -15.60 -20.76 26.34
N LYS A 198 -16.15 -20.26 25.23
CA LYS A 198 -17.43 -20.73 24.66
C LYS A 198 -17.37 -22.17 24.18
N LEU A 199 -16.27 -22.61 23.61
CA LEU A 199 -16.06 -24.02 23.24
C LEU A 199 -16.08 -24.95 24.47
N GLY A 200 -15.58 -24.47 25.63
CA GLY A 200 -15.66 -25.22 26.89
C GLY A 200 -17.08 -25.37 27.43
N GLU A 201 -17.98 -24.45 27.11
CA GLU A 201 -19.39 -24.48 27.53
C GLU A 201 -20.30 -25.33 26.63
N MET A 202 -19.81 -25.77 25.45
CA MET A 202 -20.59 -26.50 24.46
C MET A 202 -20.92 -27.93 24.93
N PRO A 203 -22.14 -28.43 24.66
CA PRO A 203 -22.57 -29.79 25.02
C PRO A 203 -22.01 -30.82 24.02
N TRP A 204 -20.70 -31.13 24.11
CA TRP A 204 -19.99 -32.02 23.19
C TRP A 204 -20.47 -33.48 23.25
N GLY A 205 -21.28 -33.84 24.25
CA GLY A 205 -21.94 -35.16 24.35
C GLY A 205 -23.10 -35.35 23.39
N GLU A 206 -23.62 -34.25 22.83
CA GLU A 206 -24.75 -34.29 21.90
C GLU A 206 -24.25 -34.35 20.45
N TRP A 207 -24.76 -35.26 19.63
CA TRP A 207 -24.40 -35.39 18.22
C TRP A 207 -24.76 -34.16 17.39
N LEU A 208 -25.80 -33.44 17.78
CA LEU A 208 -26.23 -32.18 17.14
C LEU A 208 -25.16 -31.10 17.18
N THR A 209 -24.32 -31.08 18.23
CA THR A 209 -23.17 -30.15 18.32
C THR A 209 -22.10 -30.44 17.26
N TRP A 210 -21.97 -31.70 16.87
CA TRP A 210 -20.99 -32.09 15.85
C TRP A 210 -21.49 -31.92 14.41
N TYR A 211 -22.81 -31.92 14.21
CA TYR A 211 -23.40 -31.86 12.87
C TYR A 211 -22.92 -30.63 12.04
N PRO A 212 -22.93 -29.38 12.56
CA PRO A 212 -22.43 -28.22 11.82
C PRO A 212 -20.95 -28.37 11.41
N ILE A 213 -20.12 -28.96 12.32
CA ILE A 213 -18.68 -29.18 12.06
C ILE A 213 -18.48 -30.23 10.96
N VAL A 214 -19.24 -31.33 11.00
CA VAL A 214 -19.20 -32.37 9.96
C VAL A 214 -19.65 -31.80 8.62
N LEU A 215 -20.76 -31.04 8.60
CA LEU A 215 -21.26 -30.37 7.40
C LEU A 215 -20.21 -29.42 6.82
N GLY A 216 -19.54 -28.64 7.67
CA GLY A 216 -18.43 -27.77 7.27
C GLY A 216 -17.27 -28.57 6.68
N GLY A 217 -16.86 -29.64 7.34
CA GLY A 217 -15.78 -30.52 6.86
C GLY A 217 -16.08 -31.15 5.49
N VAL A 218 -17.32 -31.66 5.30
CA VAL A 218 -17.79 -32.17 4.00
C VAL A 218 -17.76 -31.07 2.94
N THR A 219 -18.21 -29.85 3.30
CA THR A 219 -18.19 -28.70 2.40
C THR A 219 -16.78 -28.37 1.93
N VAL A 220 -15.76 -28.37 2.83
CA VAL A 220 -14.35 -28.19 2.43
C VAL A 220 -13.90 -29.33 1.52
N GLY A 221 -14.27 -30.58 1.80
CA GLY A 221 -13.94 -31.73 0.95
C GLY A 221 -14.49 -31.57 -0.47
N ILE A 222 -15.75 -31.15 -0.61
CA ILE A 222 -16.39 -30.85 -1.91
C ILE A 222 -15.62 -29.72 -2.63
N PHE A 223 -15.30 -28.64 -1.93
CA PHE A 223 -14.54 -27.53 -2.50
C PHE A 223 -13.20 -27.96 -3.06
N LEU A 224 -12.43 -28.72 -2.28
CA LEU A 224 -11.11 -29.23 -2.73
C LEU A 224 -11.22 -30.18 -3.92
N LEU A 225 -12.25 -31.01 -3.95
CA LEU A 225 -12.53 -31.90 -5.07
C LEU A 225 -12.88 -31.12 -6.34
N LEU A 226 -13.79 -30.15 -6.23
CA LEU A 226 -14.19 -29.29 -7.34
C LEU A 226 -13.01 -28.47 -7.84
N GLN A 227 -12.22 -27.89 -6.97
CA GLN A 227 -11.03 -27.11 -7.31
C GLN A 227 -9.99 -27.95 -8.07
N LYS A 228 -9.79 -29.21 -7.66
CA LYS A 228 -8.85 -30.13 -8.31
C LYS A 228 -9.35 -30.62 -9.68
N ARG A 229 -10.65 -30.91 -9.81
CA ARG A 229 -11.22 -31.55 -10.99
C ARG A 229 -11.79 -30.57 -12.00
N PHE A 230 -12.32 -29.44 -11.54
CA PHE A 230 -13.06 -28.47 -12.34
C PHE A 230 -12.62 -27.03 -12.02
N ALA A 231 -11.32 -26.74 -12.15
CA ALA A 231 -10.74 -25.45 -11.80
C ALA A 231 -11.34 -24.24 -12.55
N ALA A 232 -11.96 -24.47 -13.72
CA ALA A 232 -12.58 -23.42 -14.54
C ALA A 232 -13.99 -23.01 -14.08
N LEU A 233 -14.62 -23.81 -13.19
CA LEU A 233 -15.97 -23.53 -12.70
C LEU A 233 -15.94 -22.58 -11.47
N PRO A 234 -17.05 -21.91 -11.13
CA PRO A 234 -17.17 -21.08 -9.94
C PRO A 234 -17.30 -21.97 -8.67
N ASN A 235 -16.18 -22.58 -8.27
CA ASN A 235 -16.13 -23.63 -7.26
C ASN A 235 -16.74 -23.22 -5.92
N VAL A 236 -16.60 -21.94 -5.51
CA VAL A 236 -17.19 -21.43 -4.27
C VAL A 236 -18.73 -21.50 -4.32
N ALA A 237 -19.32 -20.99 -5.40
CA ALA A 237 -20.77 -21.00 -5.58
C ALA A 237 -21.32 -22.43 -5.62
N LEU A 238 -20.69 -23.32 -6.43
CA LEU A 238 -21.08 -24.72 -6.54
C LEU A 238 -20.99 -25.46 -5.21
N THR A 239 -19.95 -25.17 -4.41
CA THR A 239 -19.77 -25.76 -3.09
C THR A 239 -20.87 -25.32 -2.13
N LEU A 240 -21.27 -24.04 -2.14
CA LEU A 240 -22.35 -23.54 -1.27
C LEU A 240 -23.69 -24.17 -1.66
N VAL A 241 -23.98 -24.30 -2.95
CA VAL A 241 -25.19 -24.99 -3.45
C VAL A 241 -25.18 -26.47 -3.02
N ALA A 242 -24.04 -27.16 -3.19
CA ALA A 242 -23.92 -28.56 -2.75
C ALA A 242 -24.09 -28.71 -1.23
N GLY A 243 -23.52 -27.80 -0.42
CA GLY A 243 -23.69 -27.77 1.04
C GLY A 243 -25.15 -27.54 1.44
N ALA A 244 -25.85 -26.63 0.78
CA ALA A 244 -27.27 -26.38 0.99
C ALA A 244 -28.15 -27.61 0.64
N LEU A 245 -27.85 -28.27 -0.51
CA LEU A 245 -28.54 -29.49 -0.89
C LEU A 245 -28.31 -30.65 0.09
N LEU A 246 -27.06 -30.81 0.56
CA LEU A 246 -26.73 -31.83 1.55
C LEU A 246 -27.48 -31.60 2.88
N HIS A 247 -27.52 -30.35 3.33
CA HIS A 247 -28.26 -29.99 4.55
C HIS A 247 -29.76 -30.22 4.36
N TRP A 248 -30.34 -29.81 3.25
CA TRP A 248 -31.74 -30.05 2.92
C TRP A 248 -32.07 -31.56 2.87
N LEU A 249 -31.20 -32.38 2.28
CA LEU A 249 -31.37 -33.83 2.25
C LEU A 249 -31.29 -34.44 3.65
N ALA A 250 -30.31 -34.00 4.45
CA ALA A 250 -30.14 -34.48 5.83
C ALA A 250 -31.35 -34.17 6.71
N THR A 251 -31.91 -32.96 6.62
CA THR A 251 -33.14 -32.57 7.34
C THR A 251 -34.34 -33.39 6.89
N ARG A 252 -34.46 -33.72 5.60
CA ARG A 252 -35.50 -34.58 5.07
C ARG A 252 -35.42 -36.03 5.56
N ILE A 253 -34.18 -36.58 5.61
CA ILE A 253 -33.96 -37.97 6.08
C ILE A 253 -34.14 -38.06 7.59
N SER A 254 -33.64 -37.09 8.35
CA SER A 254 -33.77 -37.05 9.82
C SER A 254 -35.20 -36.73 10.30
N ASN A 255 -36.03 -36.17 9.44
CA ASN A 255 -37.34 -35.66 9.76
C ASN A 255 -37.40 -34.75 11.00
N SER A 256 -36.28 -34.09 11.31
CA SER A 256 -36.09 -33.20 12.46
C SER A 256 -35.24 -31.98 12.05
N ASP A 257 -35.45 -30.87 12.75
CA ASP A 257 -34.56 -29.72 12.65
C ASP A 257 -33.19 -30.08 13.25
N LEU A 258 -32.13 -29.93 12.45
CA LEU A 258 -30.75 -30.24 12.86
C LEU A 258 -30.09 -29.06 13.57
N GLY A 259 -30.82 -28.01 13.93
CA GLY A 259 -30.34 -26.89 14.74
C GLY A 259 -29.25 -26.03 14.08
N VAL A 260 -29.13 -26.05 12.75
CA VAL A 260 -28.13 -25.27 12.04
C VAL A 260 -28.62 -23.88 11.69
N ALA A 261 -27.89 -22.87 12.11
CA ALA A 261 -28.19 -21.49 11.74
C ALA A 261 -28.05 -21.28 10.22
N MET A 262 -29.09 -20.73 9.62
CA MET A 262 -29.14 -20.39 8.20
C MET A 262 -28.72 -18.93 7.95
N LEU A 263 -28.37 -18.60 6.73
CA LEU A 263 -28.15 -17.19 6.35
C LEU A 263 -29.50 -16.47 6.30
N SER A 264 -29.52 -15.18 6.60
CA SER A 264 -30.68 -14.33 6.34
C SER A 264 -30.83 -14.10 4.84
N SER A 265 -32.05 -14.20 4.31
CA SER A 265 -32.32 -13.74 2.94
C SER A 265 -32.31 -12.21 2.92
N PRO A 266 -31.81 -11.61 1.85
CA PRO A 266 -32.05 -10.19 1.58
C PRO A 266 -33.57 -9.96 1.60
N GLU A 267 -34.03 -8.93 2.32
CA GLU A 267 -35.42 -8.56 2.25
C GLU A 267 -35.83 -8.24 0.80
N ALA A 268 -36.97 -8.76 0.37
CA ALA A 268 -37.50 -8.47 -0.96
C ALA A 268 -37.87 -6.97 -1.02
N GLY A 269 -36.95 -6.17 -1.58
CA GLY A 269 -37.02 -4.71 -1.52
C GLY A 269 -35.86 -4.07 -0.78
N GLY A 270 -34.87 -4.86 -0.29
CA GLY A 270 -33.76 -4.45 0.57
C GLY A 270 -32.73 -3.44 0.00
N LEU A 271 -33.01 -2.84 -1.15
CA LEU A 271 -32.31 -1.63 -1.58
C LEU A 271 -32.94 -0.45 -0.83
N SER A 272 -32.51 -0.25 0.40
CA SER A 272 -32.83 0.97 1.13
C SER A 272 -31.82 2.07 0.80
N LEU A 273 -32.31 3.25 0.47
CA LEU A 273 -31.46 4.43 0.42
C LEU A 273 -31.10 4.80 1.86
N ASN A 274 -29.87 4.51 2.25
CA ASN A 274 -29.39 4.85 3.57
C ASN A 274 -28.85 6.29 3.56
N ILE A 275 -29.55 7.19 4.25
CA ILE A 275 -29.07 8.56 4.42
C ILE A 275 -28.08 8.54 5.59
N PRO A 276 -26.80 8.91 5.36
CA PRO A 276 -25.80 8.95 6.42
C PRO A 276 -26.23 9.91 7.55
N THR A 277 -26.10 9.49 8.78
CA THR A 277 -26.28 10.36 9.94
C THR A 277 -24.98 11.11 10.22
N PHE A 278 -25.05 12.44 10.32
CA PHE A 278 -23.88 13.29 10.57
C PHE A 278 -23.82 13.72 12.03
N GLU A 279 -23.74 12.75 12.95
CA GLU A 279 -23.51 13.03 14.36
C GLU A 279 -22.01 13.30 14.59
N LEU A 280 -21.68 14.48 15.11
CA LEU A 280 -20.29 14.92 15.26
C LEU A 280 -19.47 13.98 16.16
N GLU A 281 -20.10 13.43 17.20
CA GLU A 281 -19.43 12.50 18.12
C GLU A 281 -19.12 11.17 17.44
N GLN A 282 -20.07 10.62 16.69
CA GLN A 282 -19.87 9.42 15.90
C GLN A 282 -18.78 9.63 14.84
N MET A 283 -18.77 10.78 14.15
CA MET A 283 -17.74 11.10 13.16
C MET A 283 -16.34 11.18 13.78
N ARG A 284 -16.21 11.73 15.00
CA ARG A 284 -14.93 11.76 15.72
C ARG A 284 -14.40 10.36 16.01
N MET A 285 -15.25 9.44 16.39
CA MET A 285 -14.86 8.04 16.64
C MET A 285 -14.46 7.31 15.34
N LEU A 286 -15.10 7.64 14.23
CA LEU A 286 -14.89 6.97 12.94
C LEU A 286 -13.72 7.52 12.12
N ILE A 287 -13.20 8.73 12.41
CA ILE A 287 -12.20 9.40 11.57
C ILE A 287 -10.92 8.57 11.42
N GLY A 288 -10.44 7.96 12.51
CA GLY A 288 -9.28 7.07 12.49
C GLY A 288 -9.51 5.88 11.56
N ALA A 289 -10.60 5.14 11.77
CA ALA A 289 -10.95 4.00 10.93
C ALA A 289 -11.15 4.40 9.46
N ALA A 290 -11.77 5.56 9.19
CA ALA A 290 -11.98 6.05 7.83
C ALA A 290 -10.67 6.36 7.09
N VAL A 291 -9.71 7.02 7.75
CA VAL A 291 -8.39 7.30 7.17
C VAL A 291 -7.61 6.01 6.96
N ALA A 292 -7.58 5.10 7.95
CA ALA A 292 -6.91 3.80 7.82
C ALA A 292 -7.50 2.98 6.67
N MET A 293 -8.83 2.92 6.54
CA MET A 293 -9.52 2.23 5.45
C MET A 293 -9.24 2.88 4.10
N GLY A 294 -9.22 4.21 4.01
CA GLY A 294 -8.87 4.94 2.80
C GLY A 294 -7.43 4.66 2.35
N LEU A 295 -6.47 4.69 3.28
CA LEU A 295 -5.07 4.31 3.01
C LEU A 295 -4.98 2.86 2.50
N LEU A 296 -5.69 1.93 3.14
CA LEU A 296 -5.72 0.52 2.73
C LEU A 296 -6.30 0.36 1.31
N CYS A 297 -7.41 1.04 0.99
CA CYS A 297 -8.00 1.02 -0.34
C CYS A 297 -7.01 1.49 -1.42
N VAL A 298 -6.29 2.59 -1.16
CA VAL A 298 -5.29 3.11 -2.10
C VAL A 298 -4.13 2.14 -2.27
N LEU A 299 -3.57 1.62 -1.16
CA LEU A 299 -2.42 0.71 -1.19
C LEU A 299 -2.76 -0.59 -1.94
N GLU A 300 -3.92 -1.17 -1.66
CA GLU A 300 -4.40 -2.38 -2.33
C GLU A 300 -4.73 -2.10 -3.80
N GLY A 301 -5.59 -1.13 -4.08
CA GLY A 301 -6.07 -0.82 -5.41
C GLY A 301 -4.97 -0.38 -6.38
N LEU A 302 -4.08 0.54 -5.95
CA LEU A 302 -2.97 1.00 -6.79
C LEU A 302 -1.91 -0.08 -7.00
N SER A 303 -1.67 -0.97 -6.03
CA SER A 303 -0.73 -2.08 -6.19
C SER A 303 -1.20 -3.03 -7.29
N ILE A 304 -2.49 -3.35 -7.30
CA ILE A 304 -3.13 -4.19 -8.31
C ILE A 304 -3.14 -3.49 -9.67
N GLY A 305 -3.55 -2.22 -9.69
CA GLY A 305 -3.59 -1.41 -10.90
C GLY A 305 -2.24 -1.32 -11.60
N LYS A 306 -1.17 -1.04 -10.83
CA LYS A 306 0.20 -1.00 -11.36
C LYS A 306 0.67 -2.35 -11.88
N LEU A 307 0.35 -3.44 -11.19
CA LEU A 307 0.70 -4.79 -11.63
C LEU A 307 0.07 -5.12 -12.98
N LEU A 308 -1.23 -4.82 -13.14
CA LEU A 308 -1.96 -5.10 -14.38
C LEU A 308 -1.56 -4.15 -15.52
N ALA A 309 -1.36 -2.86 -15.23
CA ALA A 309 -0.90 -1.88 -16.21
C ALA A 309 0.51 -2.21 -16.73
N ALA A 310 1.42 -2.63 -15.84
CA ALA A 310 2.77 -3.05 -16.22
C ALA A 310 2.78 -4.26 -17.17
N ARG A 311 1.88 -5.23 -16.96
CA ARG A 311 1.73 -6.38 -17.87
C ARG A 311 1.29 -6.00 -19.28
N GLN A 312 0.69 -4.82 -19.44
CA GLN A 312 0.21 -4.29 -20.71
C GLN A 312 1.10 -3.22 -21.34
N GLY A 313 2.21 -2.88 -20.68
CA GLY A 313 3.07 -1.77 -21.09
C GLY A 313 2.42 -0.39 -20.97
N ARG A 314 1.35 -0.25 -20.17
CA ARG A 314 0.63 1.01 -19.95
C ARG A 314 1.00 1.64 -18.62
N ARG A 315 0.85 2.97 -18.54
CA ARG A 315 0.98 3.69 -17.27
C ARG A 315 -0.39 3.80 -16.60
N LEU A 316 -0.42 3.62 -15.29
CA LEU A 316 -1.61 3.83 -14.46
C LEU A 316 -1.61 5.28 -13.94
N ASP A 317 -2.71 5.99 -14.11
CA ASP A 317 -2.94 7.23 -13.37
C ASP A 317 -3.46 6.90 -11.97
N ALA A 318 -2.58 7.04 -10.99
CA ALA A 318 -2.87 6.67 -9.61
C ALA A 318 -3.93 7.58 -8.97
N ASN A 319 -3.97 8.87 -9.34
CA ASN A 319 -4.96 9.81 -8.79
C ASN A 319 -6.35 9.56 -9.38
N GLN A 320 -6.43 9.20 -10.67
CA GLN A 320 -7.69 8.80 -11.30
C GLN A 320 -8.28 7.55 -10.65
N GLU A 321 -7.46 6.55 -10.34
CA GLU A 321 -7.95 5.35 -9.67
C GLU A 321 -8.33 5.61 -8.21
N MET A 322 -7.60 6.46 -7.51
CA MET A 322 -7.97 6.92 -6.16
C MET A 322 -9.31 7.66 -6.18
N PHE A 323 -9.55 8.50 -7.19
CA PHE A 323 -10.83 9.18 -7.41
C PHE A 323 -11.96 8.17 -7.65
N SER A 324 -11.74 7.18 -8.51
CA SER A 324 -12.69 6.12 -8.81
C SER A 324 -13.09 5.32 -7.56
N MET A 325 -12.11 4.93 -6.73
CA MET A 325 -12.37 4.26 -5.45
C MET A 325 -13.16 5.16 -4.49
N GLY A 326 -12.87 6.47 -4.47
CA GLY A 326 -13.60 7.44 -3.67
C GLY A 326 -15.06 7.52 -4.08
N MET A 327 -15.34 7.68 -5.37
CA MET A 327 -16.69 7.75 -5.92
C MET A 327 -17.47 6.44 -5.69
N ALA A 328 -16.81 5.28 -5.82
CA ALA A 328 -17.42 3.99 -5.53
C ALA A 328 -17.85 3.88 -4.05
N ASN A 329 -17.00 4.31 -3.11
CA ASN A 329 -17.34 4.30 -1.68
C ASN A 329 -18.45 5.32 -1.33
N LEU A 330 -18.45 6.52 -1.94
CA LEU A 330 -19.55 7.48 -1.78
C LEU A 330 -20.88 6.90 -2.27
N GLY A 331 -20.89 6.23 -3.41
CA GLY A 331 -22.10 5.57 -3.89
C GLY A 331 -22.54 4.40 -3.03
N CYS A 332 -21.61 3.56 -2.59
CA CYS A 332 -21.90 2.45 -1.67
C CYS A 332 -22.45 2.93 -0.33
N SER A 333 -22.08 4.14 0.14
CA SER A 333 -22.60 4.70 1.39
C SER A 333 -24.11 4.93 1.35
N VAL A 334 -24.64 5.33 0.18
CA VAL A 334 -26.07 5.62 0.00
C VAL A 334 -26.87 4.38 -0.41
N LEU A 335 -26.23 3.44 -1.12
CA LEU A 335 -26.87 2.31 -1.78
C LEU A 335 -26.72 0.99 -0.99
N SER A 336 -26.74 1.03 0.33
CA SER A 336 -26.63 -0.14 1.22
C SER A 336 -25.42 -1.04 0.90
N GLY A 337 -24.31 -0.43 0.42
CA GLY A 337 -23.09 -1.14 0.13
C GLY A 337 -22.15 -1.24 1.31
N MET A 338 -20.99 -1.85 1.09
CA MET A 338 -19.89 -1.89 2.05
C MET A 338 -18.59 -1.36 1.43
N ALA A 339 -17.55 -1.16 2.25
CA ALA A 339 -16.29 -0.58 1.82
C ALA A 339 -15.68 -1.32 0.62
N ALA A 340 -15.34 -0.56 -0.42
CA ALA A 340 -14.86 -1.06 -1.69
C ALA A 340 -13.42 -0.63 -1.97
N SER A 341 -12.62 -1.58 -2.46
CA SER A 341 -11.24 -1.39 -2.92
C SER A 341 -11.00 -2.18 -4.22
N GLY A 342 -9.81 -2.10 -4.79
CA GLY A 342 -9.41 -2.93 -5.92
C GLY A 342 -9.25 -4.39 -5.51
N SER A 343 -9.91 -5.32 -6.20
CA SER A 343 -9.80 -6.75 -5.93
C SER A 343 -8.79 -7.42 -6.86
N LEU A 344 -7.73 -8.01 -6.31
CA LEU A 344 -6.71 -8.72 -7.12
C LEU A 344 -7.32 -9.91 -7.89
N THR A 345 -8.12 -10.73 -7.22
CA THR A 345 -8.67 -11.95 -7.82
C THR A 345 -9.66 -11.64 -8.94
N ARG A 346 -10.58 -10.70 -8.70
CA ARG A 346 -11.56 -10.26 -9.71
C ARG A 346 -10.90 -9.53 -10.86
N SER A 347 -9.93 -8.65 -10.59
CA SER A 347 -9.20 -7.92 -11.63
C SER A 347 -8.33 -8.85 -12.48
N ALA A 348 -7.67 -9.83 -11.87
CA ALA A 348 -6.90 -10.84 -12.60
C ALA A 348 -7.82 -11.74 -13.44
N LEU A 349 -8.98 -12.14 -12.91
CA LEU A 349 -9.99 -12.91 -13.66
C LEU A 349 -10.54 -12.11 -14.83
N ASN A 350 -10.88 -10.83 -14.63
CA ASN A 350 -11.34 -9.92 -15.67
C ASN A 350 -10.33 -9.83 -16.83
N ALA A 351 -9.05 -9.64 -16.49
CA ALA A 351 -7.96 -9.60 -17.46
C ALA A 351 -7.77 -10.95 -18.19
N SER A 352 -7.78 -12.08 -17.46
CA SER A 352 -7.57 -13.41 -18.04
C SER A 352 -8.77 -13.91 -18.85
N SER A 353 -9.98 -13.43 -18.56
CA SER A 353 -11.19 -13.68 -19.33
C SER A 353 -11.25 -12.87 -20.65
N GLY A 354 -10.25 -12.01 -20.90
CA GLY A 354 -10.14 -11.27 -22.15
C GLY A 354 -10.98 -10.01 -22.22
N ALA A 355 -11.29 -9.37 -21.08
CA ALA A 355 -12.01 -8.10 -21.06
C ALA A 355 -11.38 -7.09 -22.04
N ALA A 356 -12.21 -6.50 -22.89
CA ALA A 356 -11.77 -5.51 -23.87
C ALA A 356 -11.73 -4.10 -23.28
N THR A 357 -12.64 -3.79 -22.36
CA THR A 357 -12.77 -2.47 -21.73
C THR A 357 -13.25 -2.60 -20.27
N GLN A 358 -13.37 -1.48 -19.59
CA GLN A 358 -13.97 -1.42 -18.24
C GLN A 358 -15.49 -1.67 -18.23
N VAL A 359 -16.15 -1.74 -19.39
CA VAL A 359 -17.59 -2.08 -19.51
C VAL A 359 -17.86 -3.50 -18.98
N SER A 360 -16.86 -4.41 -19.01
CA SER A 360 -16.96 -5.72 -18.37
C SER A 360 -17.35 -5.62 -16.87
N SER A 361 -16.84 -4.60 -16.15
CA SER A 361 -17.20 -4.35 -14.73
C SER A 361 -18.64 -3.86 -14.59
N LEU A 362 -19.13 -3.03 -15.53
CA LEU A 362 -20.55 -2.63 -15.55
C LEU A 362 -21.45 -3.84 -15.71
N ILE A 363 -21.15 -4.69 -16.71
CA ILE A 363 -21.92 -5.91 -16.97
C ILE A 363 -21.91 -6.82 -15.74
N SER A 364 -20.74 -6.99 -15.13
CA SER A 364 -20.60 -7.76 -13.90
C SER A 364 -21.43 -7.19 -12.74
N GLY A 365 -21.43 -5.87 -12.56
CA GLY A 365 -22.23 -5.20 -11.54
C GLY A 365 -23.73 -5.34 -11.76
N LEU A 366 -24.19 -5.19 -12.99
CA LEU A 366 -25.60 -5.39 -13.37
C LEU A 366 -26.04 -6.85 -13.17
N LEU A 367 -25.20 -7.81 -13.51
CA LEU A 367 -25.46 -9.22 -13.26
C LEU A 367 -25.49 -9.55 -11.76
N CYS A 368 -24.59 -8.99 -10.96
CA CYS A 368 -24.65 -9.12 -9.49
C CYS A 368 -25.95 -8.54 -8.94
N LEU A 369 -26.33 -7.33 -9.38
CA LEU A 369 -27.58 -6.69 -8.96
C LEU A 369 -28.80 -7.52 -9.34
N GLY A 370 -28.87 -7.99 -10.61
CA GLY A 370 -29.92 -8.89 -11.06
C GLY A 370 -29.96 -10.21 -10.25
N GLY A 371 -28.78 -10.75 -9.90
CA GLY A 371 -28.67 -11.92 -9.04
C GLY A 371 -29.24 -11.72 -7.64
N VAL A 372 -29.10 -10.53 -7.04
CA VAL A 372 -29.70 -10.23 -5.73
C VAL A 372 -31.22 -10.33 -5.81
N PHE A 373 -31.86 -9.79 -6.85
CA PHE A 373 -33.31 -9.80 -6.97
C PHE A 373 -33.89 -11.15 -7.42
N THR A 374 -33.12 -11.99 -8.14
CA THR A 374 -33.58 -13.28 -8.65
C THR A 374 -33.22 -14.45 -7.75
N ILE A 375 -31.98 -14.48 -7.25
CA ILE A 375 -31.42 -15.61 -6.50
C ILE A 375 -31.39 -15.29 -4.99
N GLY A 376 -31.51 -14.01 -4.60
CA GLY A 376 -31.35 -13.56 -3.24
C GLY A 376 -32.24 -14.30 -2.22
N GLN A 377 -33.49 -14.61 -2.58
CA GLN A 377 -34.41 -15.37 -1.72
C GLN A 377 -33.90 -16.78 -1.37
N TYR A 378 -33.10 -17.40 -2.22
CA TYR A 378 -32.52 -18.74 -2.00
C TYR A 378 -31.26 -18.73 -1.12
N ILE A 379 -30.74 -17.55 -0.78
CA ILE A 379 -29.58 -17.43 0.11
C ILE A 379 -29.91 -17.97 1.50
N SER A 380 -31.14 -17.83 1.94
CA SER A 380 -31.63 -18.39 3.22
C SER A 380 -31.55 -19.92 3.29
N LEU A 381 -31.38 -20.61 2.17
CA LEU A 381 -31.16 -22.06 2.15
C LEU A 381 -29.70 -22.46 2.44
N VAL A 382 -28.78 -21.50 2.49
CA VAL A 382 -27.36 -21.78 2.72
C VAL A 382 -27.08 -21.82 4.24
N PRO A 383 -26.59 -22.95 4.78
CA PRO A 383 -26.19 -23.04 6.18
C PRO A 383 -24.99 -22.14 6.49
N LYS A 384 -25.05 -21.41 7.62
CA LYS A 384 -23.91 -20.57 8.07
C LYS A 384 -22.58 -21.34 8.15
N PRO A 385 -22.50 -22.60 8.65
CA PRO A 385 -21.26 -23.38 8.66
C PRO A 385 -20.62 -23.57 7.29
N CYS A 386 -21.41 -23.78 6.23
CA CYS A 386 -20.90 -23.94 4.87
C CYS A 386 -20.20 -22.66 4.38
N LEU A 387 -20.79 -21.48 4.64
CA LEU A 387 -20.16 -20.22 4.28
C LEU A 387 -18.96 -19.92 5.19
N ALA A 388 -19.05 -20.26 6.50
CA ALA A 388 -17.96 -20.06 7.45
C ALA A 388 -16.67 -20.79 7.03
N VAL A 389 -16.76 -22.05 6.64
CA VAL A 389 -15.58 -22.80 6.16
C VAL A 389 -15.05 -22.27 4.86
N MET A 390 -15.90 -21.76 3.95
CA MET A 390 -15.45 -21.11 2.73
C MET A 390 -14.69 -19.81 3.04
N VAL A 391 -15.15 -19.03 4.03
CA VAL A 391 -14.44 -17.85 4.52
C VAL A 391 -13.10 -18.23 5.16
N MET A 392 -13.02 -19.33 5.91
CA MET A 392 -11.74 -19.84 6.45
C MET A 392 -10.77 -20.25 5.34
N VAL A 393 -11.25 -20.91 4.29
CA VAL A 393 -10.44 -21.25 3.08
C VAL A 393 -9.92 -19.98 2.40
N ILE A 394 -10.76 -18.94 2.27
CA ILE A 394 -10.35 -17.64 1.75
C ILE A 394 -9.28 -17.04 2.67
N GLY A 395 -9.49 -17.02 3.98
CA GLY A 395 -8.51 -16.56 4.97
C GLY A 395 -7.17 -17.28 4.83
N TYR A 396 -7.18 -18.60 4.71
CA TYR A 396 -5.96 -19.39 4.48
C TYR A 396 -5.25 -19.01 3.17
N SER A 397 -6.00 -18.72 2.11
CA SER A 397 -5.43 -18.32 0.82
C SER A 397 -4.68 -16.97 0.84
N LEU A 398 -4.93 -16.14 1.87
CA LEU A 398 -4.21 -14.87 2.08
C LEU A 398 -2.78 -15.08 2.56
N PHE A 399 -2.46 -16.26 3.10
CA PHE A 399 -1.10 -16.62 3.51
C PHE A 399 -0.24 -16.93 2.29
N SER A 400 0.42 -15.93 1.74
CA SER A 400 1.36 -16.11 0.64
C SER A 400 2.76 -16.46 1.17
N ARG A 401 3.14 -17.75 1.13
CA ARG A 401 4.49 -18.21 1.51
C ARG A 401 5.60 -17.46 0.76
N LYS A 402 5.34 -17.11 -0.51
CA LYS A 402 6.28 -16.37 -1.35
C LYS A 402 6.49 -14.95 -0.82
N GLN A 403 5.40 -14.21 -0.55
CA GLN A 403 5.47 -12.84 -0.03
C GLN A 403 6.12 -12.82 1.37
N TYR A 404 5.70 -13.72 2.26
CA TYR A 404 6.31 -13.88 3.59
C TYR A 404 7.83 -14.05 3.50
N ARG A 405 8.29 -15.00 2.64
CA ARG A 405 9.73 -15.26 2.47
C ARG A 405 10.48 -14.05 1.94
N ILE A 406 9.92 -13.32 0.98
CA ILE A 406 10.55 -12.11 0.43
C ILE A 406 10.69 -11.08 1.54
N VAL A 407 9.59 -10.73 2.20
CA VAL A 407 9.55 -9.66 3.21
C VAL A 407 10.44 -9.94 4.41
N THR A 408 10.48 -11.19 4.89
CA THR A 408 11.25 -11.54 6.11
C THR A 408 12.73 -11.85 5.84
N LYS A 409 13.13 -12.11 4.58
CA LYS A 409 14.51 -12.55 4.27
C LYS A 409 15.30 -11.56 3.40
N THR A 410 14.67 -10.50 2.85
CA THR A 410 15.37 -9.57 1.95
C THR A 410 16.15 -8.53 2.73
N THR A 411 15.51 -7.78 3.61
CA THR A 411 16.14 -6.75 4.44
C THR A 411 15.65 -6.85 5.88
N LEU A 412 16.52 -6.46 6.83
CA LEU A 412 16.14 -6.41 8.24
C LEU A 412 15.04 -5.36 8.48
N SER A 413 15.10 -4.22 7.78
CA SER A 413 14.10 -3.15 7.90
C SER A 413 12.71 -3.63 7.48
N ASP A 414 12.60 -4.34 6.35
CA ASP A 414 11.33 -4.92 5.91
C ASP A 414 10.82 -5.97 6.88
N ALA A 415 11.71 -6.84 7.39
CA ALA A 415 11.33 -7.84 8.38
C ALA A 415 10.78 -7.20 9.66
N VAL A 416 11.40 -6.12 10.17
CA VAL A 416 10.93 -5.39 11.36
C VAL A 416 9.57 -4.76 11.09
N VAL A 417 9.38 -4.06 9.96
CA VAL A 417 8.08 -3.46 9.59
C VAL A 417 6.99 -4.53 9.52
N PHE A 418 7.28 -5.67 8.89
CA PHE A 418 6.35 -6.80 8.80
C PHE A 418 5.93 -7.30 10.18
N TRP A 419 6.90 -7.65 11.05
CA TRP A 419 6.61 -8.21 12.36
C TRP A 419 5.92 -7.21 13.28
N VAL A 420 6.32 -5.94 13.25
CA VAL A 420 5.67 -4.87 14.02
C VAL A 420 4.21 -4.75 13.58
N THR A 421 3.93 -4.65 12.28
CA THR A 421 2.55 -4.56 11.76
C THR A 421 1.73 -5.80 12.10
N PHE A 422 2.30 -6.99 11.87
CA PHE A 422 1.63 -8.27 12.10
C PHE A 422 1.28 -8.47 13.58
N LEU A 423 2.25 -8.29 14.48
CA LEU A 423 2.04 -8.47 15.91
C LEU A 423 1.08 -7.42 16.48
N THR A 424 1.21 -6.17 16.05
CA THR A 424 0.26 -5.11 16.45
C THR A 424 -1.16 -5.47 16.00
N GLY A 425 -1.35 -6.03 14.80
CA GLY A 425 -2.66 -6.45 14.31
C GLY A 425 -3.24 -7.69 15.00
N LEU A 426 -2.42 -8.49 15.70
CA LEU A 426 -2.89 -9.58 16.55
C LEU A 426 -3.26 -9.10 17.96
N VAL A 427 -2.54 -8.13 18.50
CA VAL A 427 -2.71 -7.69 19.90
C VAL A 427 -3.69 -6.53 20.04
N PHE A 428 -3.72 -5.63 19.04
CA PHE A 428 -4.57 -4.44 19.01
C PHE A 428 -5.56 -4.49 17.86
N ALA A 429 -6.38 -3.45 17.74
CA ALA A 429 -7.27 -3.27 16.61
C ALA A 429 -6.47 -3.13 15.29
N LEU A 430 -7.01 -3.66 14.19
CA LEU A 430 -6.32 -3.72 12.91
C LEU A 430 -6.10 -2.36 12.25
N ASP A 431 -6.95 -1.37 12.50
CA ASP A 431 -6.76 0.02 12.07
C ASP A 431 -5.51 0.62 12.72
N PHE A 432 -5.28 0.36 14.01
CA PHE A 432 -4.08 0.78 14.70
C PHE A 432 -2.81 0.12 14.13
N ALA A 433 -2.88 -1.15 13.73
CA ALA A 433 -1.76 -1.86 13.13
C ALA A 433 -1.27 -1.20 11.82
N ILE A 434 -2.18 -0.65 11.01
CA ILE A 434 -1.81 0.10 9.80
C ILE A 434 -1.00 1.34 10.18
N TYR A 435 -1.47 2.11 11.15
CA TYR A 435 -0.77 3.34 11.58
C TYR A 435 0.63 3.06 12.13
N VAL A 436 0.74 2.06 13.00
CA VAL A 436 2.03 1.63 13.56
C VAL A 436 2.97 1.12 12.46
N GLY A 437 2.45 0.31 11.54
CA GLY A 437 3.22 -0.23 10.41
C GLY A 437 3.73 0.86 9.47
N VAL A 438 2.85 1.81 9.10
CA VAL A 438 3.21 2.96 8.26
C VAL A 438 4.24 3.83 8.97
N GLY A 439 4.02 4.15 10.25
CA GLY A 439 4.97 4.92 11.06
C GLY A 439 6.34 4.25 11.13
N ALA A 440 6.39 2.96 11.44
CA ALA A 440 7.63 2.18 11.46
C ALA A 440 8.34 2.16 10.10
N SER A 441 7.58 1.99 9.01
CA SER A 441 8.12 2.02 7.63
C SER A 441 8.76 3.36 7.30
N ILE A 442 8.08 4.47 7.64
CA ILE A 442 8.60 5.82 7.39
C ILE A 442 9.85 6.09 8.24
N ILE A 443 9.82 5.75 9.54
CA ILE A 443 10.96 5.95 10.44
C ILE A 443 12.19 5.18 9.95
N LEU A 444 12.03 3.91 9.58
CA LEU A 444 13.15 3.11 9.07
C LEU A 444 13.66 3.59 7.71
N TYR A 445 12.77 4.05 6.83
CA TYR A 445 13.15 4.67 5.56
C TYR A 445 13.93 5.98 5.79
N LEU A 446 13.44 6.87 6.66
CA LEU A 446 14.14 8.12 7.00
C LEU A 446 15.52 7.85 7.63
N ARG A 447 15.62 6.85 8.53
CA ARG A 447 16.89 6.43 9.10
C ARG A 447 17.88 5.95 8.03
N GLN A 448 17.41 5.19 7.04
CA GLN A 448 18.27 4.74 5.94
C GLN A 448 18.66 5.88 5.00
N ALA A 449 17.72 6.78 4.70
CA ALA A 449 17.99 7.94 3.85
C ALA A 449 18.88 8.98 4.54
N ALA A 450 18.84 9.05 5.88
CA ALA A 450 19.63 9.98 6.69
C ALA A 450 21.11 9.58 6.85
N ALA A 451 21.53 8.41 6.37
CA ALA A 451 22.93 7.98 6.44
C ALA A 451 23.68 8.41 5.15
N PRO A 452 24.37 9.57 5.13
CA PRO A 452 25.21 9.92 3.99
C PRO A 452 26.40 8.97 3.94
N HIS A 453 26.76 8.52 2.75
CA HIS A 453 27.99 7.78 2.53
C HIS A 453 29.11 8.78 2.23
N LEU A 454 30.03 8.94 3.18
CA LEU A 454 31.27 9.67 2.98
C LEU A 454 32.37 8.67 2.68
N VAL A 455 32.96 8.80 1.49
CA VAL A 455 34.07 7.93 1.06
C VAL A 455 35.32 8.81 0.91
N GLU A 456 36.35 8.49 1.68
CA GLU A 456 37.62 9.19 1.61
C GLU A 456 38.51 8.57 0.55
N TYR A 457 39.07 9.40 -0.32
CA TYR A 457 40.05 9.00 -1.33
C TYR A 457 41.39 9.70 -1.08
N GLY A 458 42.47 8.98 -1.18
CA GLY A 458 43.81 9.48 -1.14
C GLY A 458 44.57 9.16 -2.43
N PHE A 459 45.73 9.75 -2.57
CA PHE A 459 46.63 9.48 -3.69
C PHE A 459 47.61 8.37 -3.32
N THR A 460 47.81 7.39 -4.20
CA THR A 460 48.89 6.41 -4.10
C THR A 460 50.23 7.07 -4.45
N GLU A 461 51.36 6.42 -4.12
CA GLU A 461 52.70 6.89 -4.51
C GLU A 461 52.84 7.09 -6.03
N GLU A 462 52.04 6.38 -6.82
CA GLU A 462 51.95 6.49 -8.28
C GLU A 462 50.99 7.61 -8.74
N GLY A 463 50.39 8.37 -7.82
CA GLY A 463 49.47 9.48 -8.10
C GLY A 463 48.05 9.05 -8.51
N GLN A 464 47.65 7.79 -8.27
CA GLN A 464 46.28 7.28 -8.53
C GLN A 464 45.40 7.53 -7.34
N LEU A 465 44.12 7.86 -7.60
CA LEU A 465 43.07 7.97 -6.56
C LEU A 465 42.61 6.57 -6.14
N GLN A 466 42.82 6.23 -4.89
CA GLN A 466 42.36 4.96 -4.28
C GLN A 466 41.51 5.25 -3.07
N GLU A 467 40.45 4.44 -2.87
CA GLU A 467 39.64 4.45 -1.65
C GLU A 467 40.55 4.08 -0.47
N LEU A 468 40.64 4.96 0.50
CA LEU A 468 41.44 4.74 1.70
C LEU A 468 40.60 3.95 2.72
N GLU A 469 41.07 2.74 3.04
CA GLU A 469 40.70 2.14 4.31
C GLU A 469 41.25 3.03 5.43
N ALA A 470 40.47 3.34 6.44
CA ALA A 470 40.58 4.37 7.48
C ALA A 470 41.96 4.59 8.16
N ARG A 471 43.06 4.07 7.68
CA ARG A 471 44.42 4.10 8.29
C ARG A 471 45.62 4.32 7.36
N LYS A 472 45.46 4.50 6.05
CA LYS A 472 46.61 4.67 5.14
C LYS A 472 46.43 5.90 4.25
N ARG A 473 46.66 7.08 4.79
CA ARG A 473 46.83 8.30 3.97
C ARG A 473 48.26 8.39 3.49
N THR A 474 48.47 8.48 2.20
CA THR A 474 49.81 8.68 1.58
C THR A 474 50.19 10.15 1.54
N ASP A 475 49.20 11.06 1.48
CA ASP A 475 49.39 12.51 1.56
C ASP A 475 48.53 13.05 2.71
N MET A 476 49.18 13.38 3.83
CA MET A 476 48.53 13.79 5.06
C MET A 476 48.00 15.23 5.01
N GLU A 477 48.35 16.03 4.01
CA GLU A 477 48.00 17.45 3.97
C GLU A 477 46.69 17.73 3.21
N ILE A 478 46.26 16.86 2.27
CA ILE A 478 45.07 17.03 1.43
C ILE A 478 44.21 15.78 1.51
N SER A 479 42.92 15.95 1.87
CA SER A 479 41.91 14.87 1.83
C SER A 479 40.81 15.21 0.85
N ILE A 480 40.38 14.21 0.05
CA ILE A 480 39.24 14.32 -0.87
C ILE A 480 38.11 13.45 -0.35
N VAL A 481 37.02 14.07 0.06
CA VAL A 481 35.85 13.41 0.63
C VAL A 481 34.71 13.48 -0.39
N HIS A 482 34.26 12.31 -0.86
CA HIS A 482 33.09 12.20 -1.70
C HIS A 482 31.83 12.20 -0.82
N VAL A 483 30.94 13.14 -1.11
CA VAL A 483 29.65 13.26 -0.44
C VAL A 483 28.61 12.59 -1.32
N GLU A 484 28.07 11.46 -0.86
CA GLU A 484 27.08 10.68 -1.58
C GLU A 484 25.77 10.61 -0.78
N GLY A 485 24.64 10.84 -1.46
CA GLY A 485 23.32 10.75 -0.87
C GLY A 485 22.60 12.09 -0.78
N GLU A 486 21.53 12.08 -0.01
CA GLU A 486 20.68 13.26 0.16
C GLU A 486 21.13 14.07 1.38
N LEU A 487 21.38 15.35 1.17
CA LEU A 487 21.72 16.29 2.24
C LEU A 487 20.46 17.02 2.70
N PHE A 488 19.76 16.43 3.66
CA PHE A 488 18.58 17.01 4.28
C PHE A 488 18.71 16.99 5.82
N PHE A 489 17.76 17.61 6.52
CA PHE A 489 17.82 17.80 7.98
C PHE A 489 18.17 16.52 8.76
N GLY A 490 17.69 15.35 8.31
CA GLY A 490 17.98 14.07 8.98
C GLY A 490 19.42 13.57 8.78
N ALA A 491 20.12 14.05 7.75
CA ALA A 491 21.50 13.66 7.43
C ALA A 491 22.53 14.69 7.91
N ALA A 492 22.11 15.92 8.25
CA ALA A 492 22.98 17.06 8.50
C ALA A 492 23.94 16.83 9.67
N ASP A 493 23.44 16.35 10.80
CA ASP A 493 24.26 16.12 11.99
C ASP A 493 25.28 15.00 11.78
N LEU A 494 24.85 13.91 11.12
CA LEU A 494 25.73 12.78 10.82
C LEU A 494 26.81 13.19 9.80
N PHE A 495 26.45 13.98 8.80
CA PHE A 495 27.39 14.57 7.85
C PHE A 495 28.44 15.43 8.58
N LEU A 496 28.01 16.31 9.45
CA LEU A 496 28.89 17.18 10.23
C LEU A 496 29.83 16.36 11.14
N GLU A 497 29.29 15.38 11.88
CA GLU A 497 30.08 14.53 12.77
C GLU A 497 31.12 13.70 11.98
N GLN A 498 30.71 13.06 10.90
CA GLN A 498 31.64 12.26 10.08
C GLN A 498 32.72 13.13 9.45
N THR A 499 32.37 14.31 8.92
CA THR A 499 33.35 15.21 8.32
C THR A 499 34.31 15.78 9.37
N ARG A 500 33.82 16.12 10.55
CA ARG A 500 34.69 16.54 11.68
C ARG A 500 35.70 15.46 12.08
N ARG A 501 35.33 14.19 12.03
CA ARG A 501 36.29 13.08 12.31
C ARG A 501 37.42 13.04 11.29
N PHE A 502 37.14 13.32 10.03
CA PHE A 502 38.20 13.44 9.00
C PHE A 502 39.09 14.67 9.24
N CYS A 503 38.48 15.78 9.68
CA CYS A 503 39.18 17.03 9.93
C CYS A 503 39.97 17.06 11.24
N ALA A 504 39.82 16.07 12.11
CA ALA A 504 40.52 16.00 13.40
C ALA A 504 42.01 15.65 13.28
N ASP A 505 42.50 15.31 12.08
CA ASP A 505 43.93 15.07 11.83
C ASP A 505 44.69 16.40 11.81
N PRO A 506 45.65 16.61 12.72
CA PRO A 506 46.40 17.87 12.80
C PRO A 506 47.32 18.13 11.60
N ASN A 507 47.65 17.09 10.80
CA ASN A 507 48.48 17.24 9.62
C ASN A 507 47.67 17.67 8.38
N LEU A 508 46.35 17.58 8.46
CA LEU A 508 45.46 17.90 7.35
C LEU A 508 45.31 19.44 7.22
N LYS A 509 45.68 19.98 6.06
CA LYS A 509 45.57 21.41 5.75
C LYS A 509 44.38 21.75 4.89
N VAL A 510 44.00 20.84 3.97
CA VAL A 510 42.94 21.09 3.00
C VAL A 510 42.01 19.88 2.86
N VAL A 511 40.69 20.11 2.96
CA VAL A 511 39.65 19.14 2.66
C VAL A 511 38.93 19.56 1.38
N ILE A 512 38.82 18.67 0.42
CA ILE A 512 38.05 18.85 -0.82
C ILE A 512 36.77 18.03 -0.70
N LEU A 513 35.62 18.70 -0.55
CA LEU A 513 34.32 18.06 -0.61
C LEU A 513 33.85 17.93 -2.06
N LYS A 514 33.72 16.71 -2.55
CA LYS A 514 33.25 16.42 -3.91
C LYS A 514 31.75 16.13 -3.87
N MET A 515 30.93 17.08 -4.40
CA MET A 515 29.47 17.11 -4.24
C MET A 515 28.71 16.54 -5.45
N ARG A 516 29.37 15.84 -6.37
CA ARG A 516 28.70 15.32 -7.59
C ARG A 516 27.50 14.44 -7.30
N ASN A 517 27.62 13.56 -6.32
CA ASN A 517 26.61 12.58 -5.94
C ASN A 517 25.70 13.07 -4.80
N ALA A 518 25.97 14.27 -4.29
CA ALA A 518 25.08 14.93 -3.36
C ALA A 518 23.76 15.30 -4.08
N ARG A 519 22.65 15.07 -3.40
CA ARG A 519 21.31 15.42 -3.89
C ARG A 519 20.60 16.20 -2.81
N HIS A 520 19.85 17.19 -3.27
CA HIS A 520 19.10 18.10 -2.41
C HIS A 520 19.94 18.67 -1.25
N MET A 521 19.80 19.91 -0.99
CA MET A 521 20.41 20.57 0.15
C MET A 521 19.37 21.50 0.76
N ASP A 522 19.07 21.32 2.04
CA ASP A 522 18.12 22.13 2.77
C ASP A 522 18.81 23.15 3.70
N ALA A 523 18.01 23.95 4.42
CA ALA A 523 18.53 24.96 5.31
C ALA A 523 19.39 24.37 6.46
N THR A 524 19.01 23.20 6.99
CA THR A 524 19.73 22.53 8.08
C THR A 524 21.09 22.04 7.62
N SER A 525 21.15 21.46 6.41
CA SER A 525 22.44 21.05 5.81
C SER A 525 23.34 22.23 5.48
N CYS A 526 22.74 23.38 5.10
CA CYS A 526 23.52 24.62 4.93
C CYS A 526 24.13 25.09 6.25
N MET A 527 23.36 25.06 7.35
CA MET A 527 23.86 25.42 8.68
C MET A 527 24.97 24.46 9.15
N ALA A 528 24.80 23.15 8.92
CA ALA A 528 25.81 22.14 9.24
C ALA A 528 27.13 22.38 8.45
N LEU A 529 27.02 22.69 7.15
CA LEU A 529 28.20 23.02 6.34
C LEU A 529 28.82 24.36 6.77
N GLU A 530 28.03 25.35 7.14
CA GLU A 530 28.54 26.61 7.70
C GLU A 530 29.33 26.36 8.98
N GLU A 531 28.81 25.55 9.91
CA GLU A 531 29.49 25.17 11.13
C GLU A 531 30.81 24.44 10.85
N LEU A 532 30.81 23.51 9.88
CA LEU A 532 32.01 22.83 9.45
C LEU A 532 33.07 23.80 8.92
N VAL A 533 32.67 24.75 8.05
CA VAL A 533 33.59 25.77 7.51
C VAL A 533 34.20 26.63 8.63
N ARG A 534 33.40 27.03 9.60
CA ARG A 534 33.85 27.80 10.78
C ARG A 534 34.84 27.01 11.64
N TYR A 535 34.51 25.73 11.90
CA TYR A 535 35.35 24.81 12.67
C TYR A 535 36.73 24.64 12.00
N MET A 536 36.79 24.39 10.69
CA MET A 536 38.02 24.20 9.94
C MET A 536 38.87 25.45 9.92
N ARG A 537 38.25 26.64 9.78
CA ARG A 537 38.99 27.92 9.86
C ARG A 537 39.63 28.16 11.23
N GLN A 538 38.99 27.76 12.33
CA GLN A 538 39.56 27.86 13.66
C GLN A 538 40.77 26.94 13.86
N SER A 539 40.84 25.84 13.09
CA SER A 539 41.94 24.88 13.08
C SER A 539 43.01 25.20 12.02
N GLU A 540 42.96 26.38 11.40
CA GLU A 540 43.84 26.79 10.29
C GLU A 540 43.78 25.86 9.07
N GLN A 541 42.66 25.15 8.91
CA GLN A 541 42.38 24.25 7.79
C GLN A 541 41.50 24.93 6.75
N HIS A 542 41.66 24.53 5.48
CA HIS A 542 40.86 25.05 4.37
C HIS A 542 39.91 24.03 3.81
N ILE A 543 38.68 24.49 3.47
CA ILE A 543 37.67 23.68 2.78
C ILE A 543 37.53 24.15 1.33
N LEU A 544 37.56 23.22 0.41
CA LEU A 544 37.25 23.42 -1.00
C LEU A 544 36.03 22.57 -1.35
N VAL A 545 35.12 23.09 -2.16
CA VAL A 545 33.94 22.36 -2.58
C VAL A 545 33.92 22.26 -4.10
N CYS A 546 33.84 21.07 -4.66
CA CYS A 546 33.87 20.86 -6.10
C CYS A 546 32.72 20.00 -6.61
N GLU A 547 32.53 20.06 -7.95
CA GLU A 547 31.43 19.35 -8.64
C GLU A 547 30.04 19.67 -8.09
N VAL A 548 29.82 20.96 -7.76
CA VAL A 548 28.55 21.43 -7.20
C VAL A 548 27.56 21.63 -8.32
N LYS A 549 26.39 20.91 -8.25
CA LYS A 549 25.30 21.07 -9.21
C LYS A 549 24.63 22.42 -9.07
N SER A 550 23.98 22.88 -10.14
CA SER A 550 23.33 24.20 -10.20
C SER A 550 22.23 24.42 -9.16
N ASP A 551 21.48 23.37 -8.82
CA ASP A 551 20.43 23.41 -7.77
C ASP A 551 21.03 23.61 -6.37
N ILE A 552 22.08 22.86 -6.02
CA ILE A 552 22.80 22.98 -4.76
C ILE A 552 23.52 24.34 -4.69
N LEU A 553 24.14 24.78 -5.80
CA LEU A 553 24.80 26.08 -5.88
C LEU A 553 23.84 27.25 -5.61
N GLN A 554 22.61 27.20 -6.14
CA GLN A 554 21.59 28.21 -5.86
C GLN A 554 21.26 28.27 -4.36
N VAL A 555 21.14 27.11 -3.71
CA VAL A 555 20.88 27.03 -2.26
C VAL A 555 22.07 27.60 -1.49
N MET A 556 23.29 27.22 -1.80
CA MET A 556 24.52 27.74 -1.18
C MET A 556 24.69 29.25 -1.39
N THR A 557 24.26 29.76 -2.54
CA THR A 557 24.30 31.20 -2.82
C THR A 557 23.26 31.97 -1.99
N LYS A 558 22.02 31.46 -1.93
CA LYS A 558 20.92 32.08 -1.16
C LYS A 558 21.17 32.03 0.36
N SER A 559 21.83 30.98 0.85
CA SER A 559 22.19 30.83 2.27
C SER A 559 23.41 31.65 2.69
N GLY A 560 24.15 32.26 1.75
CA GLY A 560 25.39 32.97 2.04
C GLY A 560 26.64 32.08 2.15
N LEU A 561 26.52 30.75 2.09
CA LEU A 561 27.62 29.78 2.15
C LEU A 561 28.70 30.03 1.07
N ARG A 562 28.27 30.45 -0.12
CA ARG A 562 29.22 30.80 -1.20
C ARG A 562 30.22 31.88 -0.79
N ASN A 563 29.74 32.91 -0.08
CA ASN A 563 30.60 33.99 0.41
C ASN A 563 31.48 33.53 1.57
N LEU A 564 30.93 32.65 2.44
CA LEU A 564 31.69 32.10 3.55
C LEU A 564 32.81 31.17 3.11
N ILE A 565 32.60 30.28 2.15
CA ILE A 565 33.64 29.38 1.58
C ILE A 565 34.66 30.19 0.76
N GLY A 566 34.21 31.22 0.08
CA GLY A 566 34.95 32.02 -0.87
C GLY A 566 34.80 31.53 -2.31
N GLY A 567 34.58 32.46 -3.24
CA GLY A 567 34.35 32.12 -4.65
C GLY A 567 35.47 31.30 -5.30
N ASP A 568 36.72 31.51 -4.88
CA ASP A 568 37.90 30.81 -5.40
C ASP A 568 38.03 29.37 -4.87
N ASN A 569 37.24 29.00 -3.86
CA ASN A 569 37.26 27.69 -3.22
C ASN A 569 36.01 26.85 -3.56
N LEU A 570 35.14 27.36 -4.46
CA LEU A 570 33.92 26.69 -4.87
C LEU A 570 33.90 26.51 -6.39
N PHE A 571 33.85 25.25 -6.83
CA PHE A 571 33.94 24.87 -8.23
C PHE A 571 32.66 24.17 -8.69
N GLU A 572 32.00 24.77 -9.69
CA GLU A 572 30.75 24.26 -10.27
C GLU A 572 30.99 22.99 -11.09
N ASP A 573 29.97 22.14 -11.18
CA ASP A 573 29.99 20.96 -12.05
C ASP A 573 29.96 21.42 -13.53
N VAL A 574 30.85 20.89 -14.33
CA VAL A 574 30.93 21.16 -15.77
C VAL A 574 30.42 19.94 -16.51
N SER A 575 29.20 20.01 -17.04
CA SER A 575 28.54 18.89 -17.72
C SER A 575 29.33 18.32 -18.91
N THR A 576 30.10 19.16 -19.59
CA THR A 576 30.94 18.79 -20.77
C THR A 576 32.25 18.09 -20.40
N ASN A 577 32.77 18.35 -19.20
CA ASN A 577 34.01 17.71 -18.72
C ASN A 577 33.92 17.44 -17.20
N PRO A 578 33.48 16.24 -16.84
CA PRO A 578 33.20 15.86 -15.45
C PRO A 578 34.39 15.98 -14.48
N THR A 579 35.61 15.94 -14.97
CA THR A 579 36.84 15.95 -14.16
C THR A 579 37.43 17.34 -13.97
N MET A 580 37.02 18.32 -14.77
CA MET A 580 37.60 19.66 -14.77
C MET A 580 37.40 20.37 -13.41
N SER A 581 36.22 20.24 -12.79
CA SER A 581 35.93 20.86 -11.51
C SER A 581 36.81 20.30 -10.39
N ALA A 582 36.94 18.98 -10.32
CA ALA A 582 37.82 18.32 -9.34
C ALA A 582 39.31 18.68 -9.58
N ALA A 583 39.75 18.74 -10.85
CA ALA A 583 41.11 19.12 -11.19
C ALA A 583 41.44 20.54 -10.73
N LYS A 584 40.51 21.50 -10.91
CA LYS A 584 40.69 22.88 -10.42
C LYS A 584 40.76 22.92 -8.89
N ALA A 585 39.93 22.17 -8.19
CA ALA A 585 39.96 22.09 -6.73
C ALA A 585 41.27 21.50 -6.20
N VAL A 586 41.79 20.44 -6.82
CA VAL A 586 43.09 19.84 -6.46
C VAL A 586 44.25 20.81 -6.75
N ARG A 587 44.18 21.52 -7.87
CA ARG A 587 45.19 22.55 -8.17
C ARG A 587 45.19 23.65 -7.09
N ARG A 588 44.01 24.14 -6.72
CA ARG A 588 43.85 25.14 -5.67
C ARG A 588 44.34 24.64 -4.30
N ALA A 589 44.05 23.38 -3.97
CA ALA A 589 44.56 22.76 -2.74
C ALA A 589 46.09 22.75 -2.68
N ARG A 590 46.76 22.47 -3.79
CA ARG A 590 48.24 22.51 -3.89
C ARG A 590 48.80 23.90 -3.75
N GLU A 591 48.15 24.90 -4.33
CA GLU A 591 48.55 26.31 -4.14
C GLU A 591 48.52 26.69 -2.66
N ILE A 592 47.51 26.22 -1.90
CA ILE A 592 47.39 26.49 -0.46
C ILE A 592 48.47 25.77 0.34
N VAL A 593 48.77 24.53 0.01
CA VAL A 593 49.74 23.70 0.74
C VAL A 593 51.20 24.06 0.36
N GLY A 594 51.43 24.64 -0.83
CA GLY A 594 52.77 25.06 -1.29
C GLY A 594 53.64 23.93 -1.85
N THR A 595 53.06 22.78 -2.22
CA THR A 595 53.78 21.61 -2.75
C THR A 595 53.59 21.43 -4.25
N ASP A 596 54.68 21.53 -5.03
CA ASP A 596 54.66 21.42 -6.49
C ASP A 596 54.98 19.98 -7.02
N LYS A 597 55.19 19.01 -6.12
CA LYS A 597 55.83 17.72 -6.46
C LYS A 597 54.88 16.56 -6.76
N MET A 598 53.56 16.70 -6.74
CA MET A 598 52.65 15.58 -7.00
C MET A 598 52.09 15.55 -8.42
N LYS A 599 52.34 14.48 -9.17
CA LYS A 599 51.63 14.15 -10.41
C LYS A 599 50.25 13.61 -10.08
N VAL A 600 49.18 14.32 -10.44
CA VAL A 600 47.81 13.88 -10.28
C VAL A 600 47.32 13.24 -11.56
N SER A 601 46.98 11.98 -11.53
CA SER A 601 46.15 11.35 -12.54
C SER A 601 44.75 11.12 -12.00
N ILE A 602 43.78 11.81 -12.60
CA ILE A 602 42.35 11.66 -12.22
C ILE A 602 41.78 10.56 -13.09
N TYR A 603 41.50 9.40 -12.49
CA TYR A 603 40.77 8.33 -13.18
C TYR A 603 39.27 8.42 -12.87
N VAL A 604 38.46 8.48 -13.92
CA VAL A 604 37.02 8.40 -13.87
C VAL A 604 36.62 6.98 -14.30
N ASP A 605 35.96 6.25 -13.44
CA ASP A 605 35.14 5.05 -13.70
C ASP A 605 35.47 3.78 -12.91
N SER A 606 35.28 3.81 -11.58
CA SER A 606 35.32 2.57 -10.78
C SER A 606 34.05 1.70 -10.92
N PHE A 607 32.91 2.27 -11.32
CA PHE A 607 31.65 1.50 -11.46
C PHE A 607 31.58 0.64 -12.73
N LYS A 608 32.22 1.05 -13.83
CA LYS A 608 32.29 0.21 -15.04
C LYS A 608 33.32 -0.90 -14.92
N GLN A 609 34.46 -0.66 -14.23
CA GLN A 609 35.48 -1.69 -14.05
C GLN A 609 35.05 -2.84 -13.12
N LYS A 610 34.27 -2.55 -12.05
CA LYS A 610 33.78 -3.59 -11.15
C LYS A 610 32.77 -4.52 -11.85
N LYS A 611 31.89 -3.96 -12.68
CA LYS A 611 30.97 -4.75 -13.52
C LYS A 611 31.67 -5.57 -14.62
N SER A 612 32.76 -5.05 -15.19
CA SER A 612 33.53 -5.77 -16.19
C SER A 612 34.35 -6.90 -15.56
N ARG A 613 34.96 -6.69 -14.39
CA ARG A 613 35.69 -7.75 -13.65
C ARG A 613 34.75 -8.85 -13.16
N GLU A 614 33.58 -8.51 -12.61
CA GLU A 614 32.57 -9.52 -12.21
C GLU A 614 31.99 -10.29 -13.40
N GLN A 615 31.99 -9.70 -14.61
CA GLN A 615 31.61 -10.42 -15.84
C GLN A 615 32.74 -11.25 -16.43
N GLU A 616 34.01 -10.86 -16.26
CA GLU A 616 35.17 -11.65 -16.66
C GLU A 616 35.42 -12.83 -15.72
N ASP A 617 35.32 -12.65 -14.41
CA ASP A 617 35.39 -13.75 -13.43
C ASP A 617 34.27 -14.77 -13.60
N LYS A 618 33.08 -14.34 -13.98
CA LYS A 618 31.98 -15.28 -14.33
C LYS A 618 32.14 -15.99 -15.67
N LYS A 619 33.01 -15.48 -16.56
CA LYS A 619 33.35 -16.18 -17.83
C LYS A 619 34.55 -17.11 -17.69
N SER A 620 35.43 -16.92 -16.71
CA SER A 620 36.60 -17.79 -16.48
C SER A 620 36.24 -19.00 -15.59
N THR A 621 35.03 -19.02 -14.99
CA THR A 621 34.55 -20.12 -14.13
C THR A 621 33.48 -20.99 -14.83
N LYS A 622 33.31 -20.85 -16.13
CA LYS A 622 32.58 -21.73 -17.01
C LYS A 622 33.55 -22.32 -18.06
#